data_74ca3b5d1ab8e0a86a4a0e0584fbb8d2
#
_entry.id   74ca3b5d1ab8e0a86a4a0e0584fbb8d2
#
_cell.length_a   1.000
_cell.length_b   1.000
_cell.length_c   1.000
_cell.angle_alpha   90.00
_cell.angle_beta   90.00
_cell.angle_gamma   90.00
#
_symmetry.space_group_name_H-M   'P 1'
#
loop_
_entity.id
_entity.type
_entity.pdbx_description
1 polymer ?
#
loop_
_entity_poly.entity_id
_entity_poly.type
_entity_poly.pdbx_seq_one_letter_code
_entity_poly.pdbx_strand_id
1 'polypeptide(L)'
;MTPRRPRHITLSRSWPERYFTGLSAAMRRTREKELLKRRRTPYSKLKLQASNRGAKRRPSKWTQLFHKTYPNLKFNKEAIARRTGIPRSTLNTVYNRGLKAWKTGGSRVGATAAQWAVARTYKYVLLTKGKAPKAWYVTKFDPDANLRTSRRQHQHP
;
A
#
# COMPACT_ATOMS: atom_id res chain seq x y z
N MET A 1 -13.65 -34.94 -24.92
CA MET A 1 -13.15 -34.08 -23.83
C MET A 1 -13.64 -32.69 -24.09
N THR A 2 -14.64 -32.27 -23.34
CA THR A 2 -15.02 -30.85 -23.32
C THR A 2 -13.89 -30.07 -22.68
N PRO A 3 -13.36 -29.00 -23.33
CA PRO A 3 -12.39 -28.15 -22.70
C PRO A 3 -13.03 -27.60 -21.42
N ARG A 4 -12.44 -27.84 -20.29
CA ARG A 4 -12.84 -27.18 -19.05
C ARG A 4 -12.84 -25.69 -19.36
N ARG A 5 -14.00 -25.05 -19.34
CA ARG A 5 -14.08 -23.59 -19.31
C ARG A 5 -13.06 -23.13 -18.26
N PRO A 6 -12.14 -22.22 -18.64
CA PRO A 6 -11.29 -21.64 -17.63
C PRO A 6 -12.25 -21.20 -16.52
N ARG A 7 -12.06 -21.75 -15.33
CA ARG A 7 -12.78 -21.24 -14.17
C ARG A 7 -12.59 -19.74 -14.25
N HIS A 8 -13.64 -19.00 -14.50
CA HIS A 8 -13.65 -17.59 -14.24
C HIS A 8 -13.37 -17.48 -12.76
N ILE A 9 -12.08 -17.54 -12.44
CA ILE A 9 -11.63 -16.99 -11.18
C ILE A 9 -12.14 -15.58 -11.28
N THR A 10 -13.20 -15.31 -10.58
CA THR A 10 -13.74 -13.96 -10.50
C THR A 10 -12.63 -13.16 -9.85
N LEU A 11 -11.80 -12.56 -10.68
CA LEU A 11 -10.64 -11.75 -10.28
C LEU A 11 -11.08 -10.65 -9.31
N SER A 12 -12.35 -10.26 -9.41
CA SER A 12 -13.04 -9.40 -8.46
C SER A 12 -13.04 -9.91 -7.01
N ARG A 13 -12.90 -11.22 -6.78
CA ARG A 13 -12.77 -11.79 -5.43
C ARG A 13 -11.33 -11.78 -4.92
N SER A 14 -10.33 -11.64 -5.79
CA SER A 14 -8.92 -11.69 -5.43
C SER A 14 -8.35 -10.31 -5.12
N TRP A 15 -8.92 -9.25 -5.66
CA TRP A 15 -8.49 -7.88 -5.47
C TRP A 15 -9.65 -6.96 -5.16
N PRO A 16 -9.45 -5.97 -4.24
CA PRO A 16 -10.47 -4.97 -3.95
C PRO A 16 -10.84 -4.14 -5.18
N GLU A 17 -12.10 -3.72 -5.26
CA GLU A 17 -12.60 -2.86 -6.35
C GLU A 17 -11.77 -1.57 -6.52
N ARG A 18 -11.19 -1.05 -5.44
CA ARG A 18 -10.32 0.13 -5.49
C ARG A 18 -9.10 -0.03 -6.42
N TYR A 19 -8.72 -1.27 -6.78
CA TYR A 19 -7.63 -1.52 -7.72
C TYR A 19 -8.04 -1.29 -9.17
N PHE A 20 -9.33 -1.17 -9.43
CA PHE A 20 -9.92 -1.00 -10.77
C PHE A 20 -10.64 0.32 -10.94
N THR A 21 -10.80 1.10 -9.90
CA THR A 21 -11.53 2.38 -9.93
C THR A 21 -10.85 3.36 -10.90
N GLY A 22 -11.65 4.00 -11.74
CA GLY A 22 -11.19 4.98 -12.72
C GLY A 22 -10.76 4.38 -14.06
N LEU A 23 -10.92 3.07 -14.27
CA LEU A 23 -10.63 2.40 -15.52
C LEU A 23 -11.90 2.15 -16.36
N SER A 24 -11.76 2.27 -17.70
CA SER A 24 -12.77 1.78 -18.63
C SER A 24 -12.89 0.24 -18.55
N ALA A 25 -13.97 -0.33 -19.07
CA ALA A 25 -14.16 -1.79 -19.09
C ALA A 25 -13.00 -2.52 -19.79
N ALA A 26 -12.50 -1.97 -20.90
CA ALA A 26 -11.35 -2.53 -21.62
C ALA A 26 -10.06 -2.48 -20.78
N MET A 27 -9.78 -1.35 -20.14
CA MET A 27 -8.61 -1.19 -19.27
C MET A 27 -8.72 -2.02 -18.00
N ARG A 28 -9.93 -2.23 -17.49
CA ARG A 28 -10.17 -3.14 -16.38
C ARG A 28 -9.73 -4.57 -16.70
N ARG A 29 -10.06 -5.08 -17.89
CA ARG A 29 -9.64 -6.41 -18.35
C ARG A 29 -8.12 -6.49 -18.48
N THR A 30 -7.49 -5.46 -19.02
CA THR A 30 -6.02 -5.37 -19.10
C THR A 30 -5.40 -5.40 -17.71
N ARG A 31 -5.94 -4.64 -16.78
CA ARG A 31 -5.49 -4.59 -15.38
C ARG A 31 -5.59 -5.97 -14.71
N GLU A 32 -6.67 -6.68 -14.91
CA GLU A 32 -6.86 -8.03 -14.37
C GLU A 32 -5.79 -9.00 -14.86
N LYS A 33 -5.49 -8.98 -16.17
CA LYS A 33 -4.43 -9.80 -16.76
C LYS A 33 -3.05 -9.43 -16.21
N GLU A 34 -2.77 -8.15 -16.04
CA GLU A 34 -1.52 -7.67 -15.46
C GLU A 34 -1.34 -8.13 -14.01
N LEU A 35 -2.38 -8.05 -13.20
CA LEU A 35 -2.36 -8.48 -11.80
C LEU A 35 -2.12 -10.00 -11.69
N LEU A 36 -2.73 -10.80 -12.56
CA LEU A 36 -2.47 -12.24 -12.64
C LEU A 36 -1.03 -12.55 -13.05
N LYS A 37 -0.54 -11.87 -14.08
CA LYS A 37 0.82 -12.04 -14.55
C LYS A 37 1.84 -11.68 -13.47
N ARG A 38 1.58 -10.63 -12.69
CA ARG A 38 2.44 -10.23 -11.56
C ARG A 38 2.62 -11.33 -10.53
N ARG A 39 1.56 -12.03 -10.18
CA ARG A 39 1.63 -13.14 -9.21
C ARG A 39 2.58 -14.25 -9.64
N ARG A 40 2.73 -14.44 -10.96
CA ARG A 40 3.58 -15.48 -11.57
C ARG A 40 4.97 -14.99 -11.92
N THR A 41 5.21 -13.68 -11.91
CA THR A 41 6.46 -13.07 -12.33
C THR A 41 7.40 -12.93 -11.13
N PRO A 42 8.68 -13.38 -11.24
CA PRO A 42 9.67 -13.14 -10.21
C PRO A 42 9.84 -11.64 -9.91
N TYR A 43 10.04 -11.31 -8.65
CA TYR A 43 10.16 -9.94 -8.17
C TYR A 43 11.15 -9.10 -8.99
N SER A 44 12.29 -9.69 -9.36
CA SER A 44 13.34 -9.02 -10.16
C SER A 44 12.92 -8.66 -11.59
N LYS A 45 11.86 -9.28 -12.11
CA LYS A 45 11.38 -9.09 -13.49
C LYS A 45 10.10 -8.25 -13.60
N LEU A 46 9.63 -7.68 -12.49
CA LEU A 46 8.42 -6.87 -12.49
C LEU A 46 8.64 -5.51 -13.17
N LYS A 47 7.82 -5.22 -14.16
CA LYS A 47 7.82 -3.95 -14.90
C LYS A 47 6.62 -3.08 -14.51
N LEU A 48 6.70 -1.80 -14.85
CA LEU A 48 5.57 -0.89 -14.75
C LEU A 48 4.38 -1.42 -15.57
N GLN A 49 3.18 -1.28 -15.00
CA GLN A 49 1.97 -1.76 -15.64
C GLN A 49 1.42 -0.75 -16.65
N ALA A 50 1.04 -1.23 -17.84
CA ALA A 50 0.45 -0.41 -18.88
C ALA A 50 -0.87 0.24 -18.44
N SER A 51 -1.66 -0.44 -17.61
CA SER A 51 -2.91 0.09 -17.07
C SER A 51 -2.75 1.32 -16.17
N ASN A 52 -1.53 1.61 -15.72
CA ASN A 52 -1.25 2.83 -14.94
C ASN A 52 -1.04 4.06 -15.83
N ARG A 53 -0.88 3.89 -17.14
CA ARG A 53 -0.69 5.00 -18.08
C ARG A 53 -1.98 5.78 -18.21
N GLY A 54 -1.91 7.10 -18.04
CA GLY A 54 -3.06 8.00 -18.20
C GLY A 54 -4.15 7.89 -17.13
N ALA A 55 -3.99 7.02 -16.15
CA ALA A 55 -4.94 6.92 -15.05
C ALA A 55 -4.87 8.16 -14.15
N LYS A 56 -6.02 8.78 -13.89
CA LYS A 56 -6.10 9.89 -12.95
C LYS A 56 -5.81 9.39 -11.53
N ARG A 57 -4.82 9.98 -10.91
CA ARG A 57 -4.39 9.61 -9.57
C ARG A 57 -5.07 10.48 -8.52
N ARG A 58 -5.65 9.83 -7.52
CA ARG A 58 -6.11 10.50 -6.31
C ARG A 58 -5.05 10.33 -5.22
N PRO A 59 -4.69 11.41 -4.50
CA PRO A 59 -3.82 11.30 -3.35
C PRO A 59 -4.42 10.34 -2.31
N SER A 60 -3.57 9.57 -1.64
CA SER A 60 -4.01 8.73 -0.54
C SER A 60 -4.59 9.58 0.59
N LYS A 61 -5.67 9.11 1.21
CA LYS A 61 -6.22 9.76 2.42
C LYS A 61 -5.20 9.87 3.55
N TRP A 62 -4.30 8.90 3.65
CA TRP A 62 -3.21 8.90 4.64
C TRP A 62 -2.18 9.97 4.34
N THR A 63 -1.83 10.15 3.07
CA THR A 63 -0.93 11.22 2.63
C THR A 63 -1.51 12.60 2.93
N GLN A 64 -2.79 12.80 2.61
CA GLN A 64 -3.49 14.05 2.89
C GLN A 64 -3.52 14.37 4.39
N LEU A 65 -3.87 13.38 5.21
CA LEU A 65 -3.91 13.54 6.67
C LEU A 65 -2.53 13.80 7.25
N PHE A 66 -1.51 13.12 6.74
CA PHE A 66 -0.12 13.32 7.19
C PHE A 66 0.35 14.75 6.95
N HIS A 67 0.13 15.29 5.77
CA HIS A 67 0.48 16.66 5.45
C HIS A 67 -0.34 17.70 6.23
N LYS A 68 -1.57 17.38 6.56
CA LYS A 68 -2.40 18.22 7.43
C LYS A 68 -1.91 18.20 8.88
N THR A 69 -1.47 17.06 9.37
CA THR A 69 -0.99 16.87 10.76
C THR A 69 0.42 17.42 10.94
N TYR A 70 1.28 17.24 9.94
CA TYR A 70 2.68 17.67 9.93
C TYR A 70 2.96 18.52 8.68
N PRO A 71 2.49 19.77 8.61
CA PRO A 71 2.50 20.57 7.36
C PRO A 71 3.87 20.77 6.72
N ASN A 72 4.92 20.84 7.53
CA ASN A 72 6.28 21.14 7.07
C ASN A 72 7.17 19.89 7.00
N LEU A 73 6.63 18.73 7.24
CA LEU A 73 7.39 17.48 7.28
C LEU A 73 7.31 16.78 5.93
N LYS A 74 8.38 16.84 5.15
CA LYS A 74 8.53 16.08 3.90
C LYS A 74 8.82 14.61 4.21
N PHE A 75 8.59 13.73 3.23
CA PHE A 75 8.94 12.33 3.38
C PHE A 75 10.46 12.16 3.42
N ASN A 76 10.97 12.08 4.63
CA ASN A 76 12.35 11.73 4.95
C ASN A 76 12.31 10.91 6.24
N LYS A 77 12.81 9.69 6.16
CA LYS A 77 12.73 8.74 7.28
C LYS A 77 13.44 9.26 8.54
N GLU A 78 14.55 9.93 8.39
CA GLU A 78 15.27 10.54 9.53
C GLU A 78 14.49 11.69 10.17
N ALA A 79 13.94 12.59 9.33
CA ALA A 79 13.14 13.71 9.80
C ALA A 79 11.87 13.22 10.52
N ILE A 80 11.20 12.23 9.95
CA ILE A 80 10.02 11.60 10.57
C ILE A 80 10.39 10.92 11.89
N ALA A 81 11.51 10.18 11.93
CA ALA A 81 11.99 9.54 13.15
C ALA A 81 12.26 10.57 14.25
N ARG A 82 12.91 11.66 13.95
CA ARG A 82 13.18 12.75 14.91
C ARG A 82 11.89 13.41 15.40
N ARG A 83 10.96 13.68 14.49
CA ARG A 83 9.70 14.37 14.83
C ARG A 83 8.75 13.51 15.63
N THR A 84 8.67 12.23 15.34
CA THR A 84 7.68 11.30 15.92
C THR A 84 8.24 10.38 17.00
N GLY A 85 9.55 10.25 17.09
CA GLY A 85 10.21 9.30 17.98
C GLY A 85 10.14 7.84 17.51
N ILE A 86 9.59 7.58 16.32
CA ILE A 86 9.58 6.23 15.73
C ILE A 86 10.97 5.92 15.18
N PRO A 87 11.59 4.76 15.50
CA PRO A 87 12.90 4.43 14.99
C PRO A 87 12.94 4.39 13.45
N ARG A 88 14.01 4.90 12.87
CA ARG A 88 14.22 4.86 11.42
C ARG A 88 14.18 3.43 10.88
N SER A 89 14.72 2.46 11.61
CA SER A 89 14.68 1.04 11.24
C SER A 89 13.25 0.52 11.10
N THR A 90 12.35 0.94 11.97
CA THR A 90 10.92 0.59 11.87
C THR A 90 10.28 1.23 10.64
N LEU A 91 10.57 2.49 10.36
CA LEU A 91 10.07 3.18 9.15
C LEU A 91 10.60 2.51 7.87
N ASN A 92 11.85 2.09 7.85
CA ASN A 92 12.42 1.30 6.75
C ASN A 92 11.67 -0.02 6.54
N THR A 93 11.37 -0.72 7.62
CA THR A 93 10.63 -1.99 7.55
C THR A 93 9.24 -1.80 6.95
N VAL A 94 8.51 -0.79 7.40
CA VAL A 94 7.17 -0.47 6.87
C VAL A 94 7.25 -0.07 5.40
N TYR A 95 8.20 0.76 5.04
CA TYR A 95 8.43 1.19 3.67
C TYR A 95 8.74 0.01 2.74
N ASN A 96 9.64 -0.86 3.14
CA ASN A 96 10.01 -2.04 2.35
C ASN A 96 8.85 -3.03 2.22
N ARG A 97 8.05 -3.22 3.26
CA ARG A 97 6.81 -3.99 3.19
C ARG A 97 5.83 -3.39 2.17
N GLY A 98 5.75 -2.06 2.10
CA GLY A 98 4.95 -1.35 1.11
C GLY A 98 5.42 -1.59 -0.33
N LEU A 99 6.72 -1.52 -0.59
CA LEU A 99 7.31 -1.84 -1.89
C LEU A 99 7.00 -3.28 -2.31
N LYS A 100 7.19 -4.22 -1.39
CA LYS A 100 6.93 -5.64 -1.63
C LYS A 100 5.45 -5.91 -1.89
N ALA A 101 4.55 -5.32 -1.12
CA ALA A 101 3.12 -5.47 -1.30
C ALA A 101 2.67 -4.93 -2.66
N TRP A 102 3.20 -3.79 -3.10
CA TRP A 102 2.91 -3.24 -4.43
C TRP A 102 3.33 -4.20 -5.53
N LYS A 103 4.50 -4.81 -5.40
CA LYS A 103 5.05 -5.72 -6.41
C LYS A 103 4.33 -7.07 -6.46
N THR A 104 3.88 -7.59 -5.35
CA THR A 104 3.30 -8.94 -5.24
C THR A 104 1.80 -8.98 -5.12
N GLY A 105 1.20 -8.01 -4.45
CA GLY A 105 -0.23 -7.99 -4.13
C GLY A 105 -1.10 -7.13 -5.05
N GLY A 106 -0.48 -6.32 -5.91
CA GLY A 106 -1.19 -5.30 -6.67
C GLY A 106 -1.35 -3.99 -5.90
N SER A 107 -1.89 -2.99 -6.56
CA SER A 107 -2.04 -1.66 -6.02
C SER A 107 -3.21 -0.91 -6.66
N ARG A 108 -3.56 0.23 -6.12
CA ARG A 108 -4.48 1.16 -6.78
C ARG A 108 -3.92 1.61 -8.12
N VAL A 109 -4.83 1.87 -9.06
CA VAL A 109 -4.46 2.40 -10.37
C VAL A 109 -3.70 3.71 -10.22
N GLY A 110 -2.61 3.85 -10.98
CA GLY A 110 -1.79 5.06 -11.00
C GLY A 110 -0.78 5.20 -9.86
N ALA A 111 -0.81 4.33 -8.86
CA ALA A 111 0.17 4.36 -7.77
C ALA A 111 1.48 3.66 -8.16
N THR A 112 2.61 4.35 -8.01
CA THR A 112 3.94 3.73 -8.12
C THR A 112 4.29 2.97 -6.85
N ALA A 113 5.30 2.09 -6.92
CA ALA A 113 5.79 1.37 -5.74
C ALA A 113 6.21 2.32 -4.61
N ALA A 114 6.97 3.38 -4.94
CA ALA A 114 7.40 4.37 -3.97
C ALA A 114 6.23 5.10 -3.33
N GLN A 115 5.23 5.52 -4.11
CA GLN A 115 4.04 6.20 -3.59
C GLN A 115 3.21 5.30 -2.68
N TRP A 116 3.08 4.03 -3.02
CA TRP A 116 2.41 3.04 -2.18
C TRP A 116 3.14 2.87 -0.83
N ALA A 117 4.46 2.74 -0.89
CA ALA A 117 5.30 2.60 0.30
C ALA A 117 5.28 3.85 1.19
N VAL A 118 5.31 5.05 0.59
CA VAL A 118 5.17 6.33 1.31
C VAL A 118 3.83 6.41 2.02
N ALA A 119 2.73 6.13 1.33
CA ALA A 119 1.39 6.17 1.91
C ALA A 119 1.24 5.17 3.07
N ARG A 120 1.79 3.97 2.94
CA ARG A 120 1.80 2.97 4.00
C ARG A 120 2.62 3.42 5.20
N THR A 121 3.75 4.07 4.98
CA THR A 121 4.57 4.64 6.05
C THR A 121 3.82 5.75 6.79
N TYR A 122 3.17 6.66 6.07
CA TYR A 122 2.32 7.69 6.68
C TYR A 122 1.19 7.10 7.51
N LYS A 123 0.52 6.07 7.00
CA LYS A 123 -0.50 5.33 7.75
C LYS A 123 0.06 4.80 9.07
N TYR A 124 1.21 4.15 9.02
CA TYR A 124 1.86 3.61 10.22
C TYR A 124 2.14 4.71 11.26
N VAL A 125 2.71 5.83 10.82
CA VAL A 125 3.02 6.97 11.69
C VAL A 125 1.75 7.52 12.35
N LEU A 126 0.73 7.79 11.55
CA LEU A 126 -0.52 8.38 12.04
C LEU A 126 -1.26 7.46 13.02
N LEU A 127 -1.33 6.17 12.74
CA LEU A 127 -1.93 5.19 13.64
C LEU A 127 -1.13 5.03 14.93
N THR A 128 0.19 4.98 14.82
CA THR A 128 1.09 4.84 15.98
C THR A 128 1.03 6.05 16.91
N LYS A 129 0.89 7.24 16.35
CA LYS A 129 0.81 8.50 17.12
C LYS A 129 -0.62 8.87 17.53
N GLY A 130 -1.62 8.07 17.17
CA GLY A 130 -3.02 8.33 17.49
C GLY A 130 -3.60 9.57 16.81
N LYS A 131 -3.13 9.90 15.61
CA LYS A 131 -3.53 11.10 14.85
C LYS A 131 -4.60 10.85 13.79
N ALA A 132 -5.03 9.60 13.61
CA ALA A 132 -6.09 9.26 12.66
C ALA A 132 -7.47 9.31 13.32
N PRO A 133 -8.55 9.61 12.57
CA PRO A 133 -9.92 9.45 13.05
C PRO A 133 -10.19 8.02 13.52
N LYS A 134 -11.01 7.83 14.54
CA LYS A 134 -11.34 6.50 15.10
C LYS A 134 -11.80 5.50 14.03
N ALA A 135 -12.61 5.96 13.07
CA ALA A 135 -13.13 5.12 11.98
C ALA A 135 -12.03 4.58 11.04
N TRP A 136 -10.83 5.14 11.06
CA TRP A 136 -9.73 4.73 10.20
C TRP A 136 -8.85 3.64 10.82
N TYR A 137 -9.02 3.36 12.11
CA TYR A 137 -8.29 2.27 12.76
C TYR A 137 -8.86 0.93 12.28
N VAL A 138 -7.99 0.13 11.67
CA VAL A 138 -8.34 -1.21 11.20
C VAL A 138 -8.34 -2.15 12.37
N THR A 139 -9.53 -2.65 12.74
CA THR A 139 -9.69 -3.54 13.89
C THR A 139 -9.31 -4.99 13.59
N LYS A 140 -9.38 -5.42 12.32
CA LYS A 140 -9.23 -6.85 11.96
C LYS A 140 -7.89 -7.21 11.33
N PHE A 141 -7.26 -6.32 10.58
CA PHE A 141 -6.01 -6.63 9.90
C PHE A 141 -5.19 -5.37 9.60
N ASP A 142 -4.16 -5.17 10.39
CA ASP A 142 -3.11 -4.20 10.09
C ASP A 142 -1.77 -4.94 10.13
N PRO A 143 -1.12 -5.17 8.96
CA PRO A 143 0.12 -5.95 8.90
C PRO A 143 1.29 -5.31 9.65
N ASP A 144 1.21 -4.02 9.95
CA ASP A 144 2.25 -3.28 10.66
C ASP A 144 1.96 -3.11 12.16
N ALA A 145 0.85 -3.63 12.64
CA ALA A 145 0.47 -3.54 14.06
C ALA A 145 1.48 -4.22 14.99
N ASN A 146 2.10 -5.32 14.56
CA ASN A 146 3.12 -6.03 15.31
C ASN A 146 4.37 -5.19 15.59
N LEU A 147 4.71 -4.26 14.71
CA LEU A 147 5.84 -3.35 14.91
C LEU A 147 5.57 -2.33 16.03
N ARG A 148 4.31 -1.95 16.23
CA ARG A 148 3.89 -1.11 17.35
C ARG A 148 3.93 -1.85 18.68
N THR A 149 3.54 -3.11 18.67
CA THR A 149 3.45 -3.95 19.88
C THR A 149 4.85 -4.32 20.41
N SER A 150 5.77 -4.69 19.54
CA SER A 150 7.15 -5.04 19.94
C SER A 150 7.87 -3.86 20.59
N ARG A 151 7.49 -2.63 20.27
CA ARG A 151 8.07 -1.44 20.87
C ARG A 151 7.60 -1.19 22.32
N ARG A 152 6.36 -1.59 22.66
CA ARG A 152 5.88 -1.50 24.05
C ARG A 152 6.63 -2.43 24.99
N GLN A 153 7.13 -3.55 24.48
CA GLN A 153 7.90 -4.52 25.27
C GLN A 153 9.32 -4.06 25.57
N HIS A 154 9.87 -3.11 24.80
CA HIS A 154 11.22 -2.60 24.99
C HIS A 154 11.27 -1.29 25.80
N GLN A 155 10.13 -0.74 26.21
CA GLN A 155 10.05 0.50 27.00
C GLN A 155 9.81 0.28 28.49
N HIS A 156 9.79 -0.96 28.95
CA HIS A 156 9.84 -1.24 30.39
C HIS A 156 11.28 -1.50 30.79
N PRO A 157 11.83 -0.65 31.70
CA PRO A 157 13.12 -0.95 32.31
C PRO A 157 13.07 -2.23 33.13
#